data_e551a1aa3562d2312361cac9d03791ea
#
_entry.id   e551a1aa3562d2312361cac9d03791ea
#
_cell.length_a   1.000
_cell.length_b   1.000
_cell.length_c   1.000
_cell.angle_alpha   90.00
_cell.angle_beta   90.00
_cell.angle_gamma   90.00
#
_symmetry.space_group_name_H-M   'P 1'
#
loop_
_entity.id
_entity.type
_entity.pdbx_description
1 polymer ?
#
loop_
_entity_poly.entity_id
_entity_poly.type
_entity_poly.pdbx_seq_one_letter_code
_entity_poly.pdbx_strand_id
1 'polypeptide(L)'
;ITDDYTMGYADQVGFRLGTARPVRCIYPATRHLSRCLTLHPLTVMECTLSAERYMHLDEREAFRIIIELAEETRRAHGSLTLLWHNTSATPRAGYLKNLYSRTLVLLADSAYESLRRQPRG
;
A
#
# COMPACT_ATOMS: atom_id res chain seq x y z
N ILE A 1 -12.77 -16.93 4.17
CA ILE A 1 -11.97 -15.70 3.95
C ILE A 1 -12.57 -14.60 4.80
N THR A 2 -11.78 -13.96 5.63
CA THR A 2 -12.20 -12.87 6.51
C THR A 2 -11.63 -11.52 6.06
N ASP A 3 -10.51 -11.56 5.34
CA ASP A 3 -9.77 -10.39 4.90
C ASP A 3 -9.38 -10.52 3.43
N ASP A 4 -9.55 -9.45 2.68
CA ASP A 4 -9.23 -9.38 1.25
C ASP A 4 -8.32 -8.16 1.01
N TYR A 5 -7.14 -8.41 0.44
CA TYR A 5 -6.12 -7.41 0.09
C TYR A 5 -5.96 -7.23 -1.42
N THR A 6 -6.94 -7.64 -2.23
CA THR A 6 -6.84 -7.60 -3.70
C THR A 6 -7.37 -6.30 -4.31
N MET A 7 -7.95 -5.41 -3.51
CA MET A 7 -8.61 -4.19 -3.99
C MET A 7 -7.60 -3.08 -4.30
N GLY A 8 -6.82 -3.30 -5.36
CA GLY A 8 -5.89 -2.34 -5.96
C GLY A 8 -6.18 -2.12 -7.43
N TYR A 9 -5.59 -1.10 -8.01
CA TYR A 9 -5.55 -0.91 -9.45
C TYR A 9 -4.40 -1.75 -10.05
N ALA A 10 -4.57 -2.21 -11.28
CA ALA A 10 -3.50 -2.91 -11.99
C ALA A 10 -2.52 -1.95 -12.69
N ASP A 11 -3.01 -0.83 -13.17
CA ASP A 11 -2.34 0.12 -14.05
C ASP A 11 -1.81 1.38 -13.35
N GLN A 12 -2.21 1.61 -12.13
CA GLN A 12 -1.75 2.74 -11.32
C GLN A 12 -1.74 2.38 -9.82
N VAL A 13 -0.97 3.11 -9.04
CA VAL A 13 -0.99 2.99 -7.57
C VAL A 13 -2.02 3.96 -6.97
N GLY A 14 -2.43 3.73 -5.74
CA GLY A 14 -3.36 4.61 -5.04
C GLY A 14 -4.52 3.87 -4.36
N PHE A 15 -5.51 4.62 -3.93
CA PHE A 15 -6.63 4.13 -3.11
C PHE A 15 -7.87 3.82 -3.96
N ARG A 16 -7.94 2.63 -4.50
CA ARG A 16 -9.06 2.19 -5.36
C ARG A 16 -10.43 2.30 -4.68
N LEU A 17 -10.48 2.10 -3.37
CA LEU A 17 -11.71 2.23 -2.59
C LEU A 17 -12.01 3.67 -2.15
N GLY A 18 -11.20 4.66 -2.56
CA GLY A 18 -11.32 6.04 -2.12
C GLY A 18 -10.99 6.25 -0.63
N THR A 19 -10.38 5.27 0.01
CA THR A 19 -9.97 5.32 1.42
C THR A 19 -8.71 4.50 1.65
N ALA A 20 -7.91 4.93 2.62
CA ALA A 20 -6.77 4.17 3.14
C ALA A 20 -7.14 3.24 4.31
N ARG A 21 -8.41 3.24 4.73
CA ARG A 21 -8.89 2.42 5.85
C ARG A 21 -9.55 1.15 5.34
N PRO A 22 -9.46 0.05 6.09
CA PRO A 22 -10.24 -1.15 5.82
C PRO A 22 -11.74 -0.85 5.85
N VAL A 23 -12.48 -1.45 4.95
CA VAL A 23 -13.93 -1.32 4.86
C VAL A 23 -14.63 -2.67 4.91
N ARG A 24 -15.80 -2.70 5.53
CA ARG A 24 -16.64 -3.91 5.53
C ARG A 24 -17.51 -3.96 4.29
N CYS A 25 -17.63 -5.14 3.72
CA CYS A 25 -18.55 -5.38 2.62
C CYS A 25 -20.00 -5.28 3.09
N ILE A 26 -20.87 -4.83 2.18
CA ILE A 26 -22.33 -4.83 2.38
C ILE A 26 -22.90 -6.00 1.59
N TYR A 27 -23.74 -6.82 2.24
CA TYR A 27 -24.52 -7.83 1.54
C TYR A 27 -25.63 -7.17 0.72
N PRO A 28 -25.61 -7.29 -0.62
CA PRO A 28 -26.58 -6.59 -1.48
C PRO A 28 -28.04 -6.98 -1.18
N ALA A 29 -28.28 -8.25 -0.87
CA ALA A 29 -29.63 -8.76 -0.63
C ALA A 29 -30.27 -8.26 0.67
N THR A 30 -29.48 -8.05 1.71
CA THR A 30 -29.97 -7.66 3.03
C THR A 30 -29.62 -6.24 3.43
N ARG A 31 -28.72 -5.59 2.68
CA ARG A 31 -28.12 -4.27 2.98
C ARG A 31 -27.45 -4.19 4.36
N HIS A 32 -27.11 -5.34 4.94
CA HIS A 32 -26.36 -5.42 6.18
C HIS A 32 -24.86 -5.51 5.92
N LEU A 33 -24.06 -4.95 6.83
CA LEU A 33 -22.61 -5.12 6.81
C LEU A 33 -22.25 -6.59 6.97
N SER A 34 -21.33 -7.06 6.14
CA SER A 34 -20.74 -8.39 6.33
C SER A 34 -20.05 -8.46 7.68
N ARG A 35 -20.32 -9.51 8.44
CA ARG A 35 -19.58 -9.80 9.67
C ARG A 35 -18.25 -10.49 9.41
N CYS A 36 -18.08 -11.02 8.19
CA CYS A 36 -17.02 -11.96 7.89
C CYS A 36 -15.95 -11.43 6.93
N LEU A 37 -16.24 -10.38 6.13
CA LEU A 37 -15.30 -9.90 5.11
C LEU A 37 -14.95 -8.43 5.29
N THR A 38 -13.67 -8.18 5.48
CA THR A 38 -13.06 -6.85 5.49
C THR A 38 -12.20 -6.70 4.25
N LEU A 39 -12.41 -5.62 3.50
CA LEU A 39 -11.54 -5.23 2.38
C LEU A 39 -10.45 -4.30 2.89
N HIS A 40 -9.21 -4.66 2.62
CA HIS A 40 -8.04 -3.83 2.88
C HIS A 40 -7.56 -3.22 1.56
N PRO A 41 -7.46 -1.88 1.44
CA PRO A 41 -6.98 -1.26 0.21
C PRO A 41 -5.57 -1.74 -0.12
N LEU A 42 -5.36 -2.29 -1.31
CA LEU A 42 -4.03 -2.53 -1.85
C LEU A 42 -3.57 -1.25 -2.55
N THR A 43 -2.60 -0.57 -1.97
CA THR A 43 -2.21 0.77 -2.38
C THR A 43 -1.14 0.77 -3.45
N VAL A 44 -0.13 -0.08 -3.31
CA VAL A 44 1.01 -0.18 -4.22
C VAL A 44 1.29 -1.63 -4.57
N MET A 45 1.41 -1.90 -5.87
CA MET A 45 1.98 -3.13 -6.41
C MET A 45 3.22 -2.74 -7.22
N GLU A 46 4.37 -3.36 -6.92
CA GLU A 46 5.66 -2.94 -7.47
C GLU A 46 5.74 -3.04 -9.00
N CYS A 47 5.10 -4.05 -9.58
CA CYS A 47 5.09 -4.20 -11.04
C CYS A 47 4.29 -3.09 -11.73
N THR A 48 3.31 -2.49 -11.05
CA THR A 48 2.59 -1.32 -11.55
C THR A 48 3.51 -0.11 -11.70
N LEU A 49 4.44 0.07 -10.77
CA LEU A 49 5.40 1.19 -10.82
C LEU A 49 6.37 1.06 -12.00
N SER A 50 6.88 -0.15 -12.26
CA SER A 50 8.03 -0.36 -13.15
C SER A 50 7.66 -0.82 -14.56
N ALA A 51 6.53 -1.52 -14.74
CA ALA A 51 6.21 -2.12 -16.02
C ALA A 51 5.91 -1.07 -17.09
N GLU A 52 6.49 -1.26 -18.28
CA GLU A 52 6.34 -0.38 -19.43
C GLU A 52 4.88 -0.14 -19.83
N ARG A 53 4.05 -1.17 -19.71
CA ARG A 53 2.60 -1.09 -20.01
C ARG A 53 1.77 -0.37 -18.93
N TYR A 54 2.38 0.00 -17.82
CA TYR A 54 1.74 0.70 -16.71
C TYR A 54 2.39 2.06 -16.47
N MET A 55 2.82 2.36 -15.25
CA MET A 55 3.36 3.68 -14.93
C MET A 55 4.78 3.93 -15.45
N HIS A 56 5.56 2.88 -15.70
CA HIS A 56 6.92 2.94 -16.25
C HIS A 56 7.81 3.99 -15.59
N LEU A 57 7.81 4.02 -14.26
CA LEU A 57 8.56 4.99 -13.47
C LEU A 57 10.01 4.55 -13.27
N ASP A 58 10.91 5.52 -13.13
CA ASP A 58 12.23 5.26 -12.60
C ASP A 58 12.21 5.08 -11.06
N GLU A 59 13.33 4.69 -10.47
CA GLU A 59 13.43 4.46 -9.03
C GLU A 59 13.09 5.71 -8.19
N ARG A 60 13.54 6.87 -8.64
CA ARG A 60 13.35 8.14 -7.93
C ARG A 60 11.87 8.54 -7.91
N GLU A 61 11.23 8.46 -9.06
CA GLU A 61 9.80 8.75 -9.22
C GLU A 61 8.93 7.77 -8.42
N ALA A 62 9.24 6.46 -8.51
CA ALA A 62 8.55 5.43 -7.78
C ALA A 62 8.66 5.64 -6.26
N PHE A 63 9.86 5.95 -5.77
CA PHE A 63 10.07 6.22 -4.35
C PHE A 63 9.32 7.47 -3.87
N ARG A 64 9.32 8.55 -4.65
CA ARG A 64 8.56 9.76 -4.35
C ARG A 64 7.06 9.48 -4.19
N ILE A 65 6.49 8.72 -5.11
CA ILE A 65 5.06 8.35 -5.07
C ILE A 65 4.74 7.49 -3.84
N ILE A 66 5.61 6.55 -3.48
CA ILE A 66 5.44 5.75 -2.26
C ILE A 66 5.43 6.63 -1.01
N ILE A 67 6.31 7.63 -0.94
CA ILE A 67 6.34 8.59 0.18
C ILE A 67 5.02 9.37 0.25
N GLU A 68 4.54 9.90 -0.86
CA GLU A 68 3.29 10.66 -0.92
C GLU A 68 2.09 9.80 -0.45
N LEU A 69 2.00 8.55 -0.92
CA LEU A 69 0.93 7.62 -0.50
C LEU A 69 1.06 7.22 0.98
N ALA A 70 2.26 7.08 1.49
CA ALA A 70 2.50 6.81 2.91
C ALA A 70 2.05 8.00 3.79
N GLU A 71 2.32 9.22 3.37
CA GLU A 71 1.87 10.43 4.06
C GLU A 71 0.35 10.58 4.04
N GLU A 72 -0.30 10.35 2.90
CA GLU A 72 -1.76 10.36 2.79
C GLU A 72 -2.40 9.29 3.68
N THR A 73 -1.83 8.09 3.68
CA THR A 73 -2.27 7.00 4.56
C THR A 73 -2.19 7.40 6.02
N ARG A 74 -1.09 8.03 6.43
CA ARG A 74 -0.89 8.51 7.79
C ARG A 74 -1.90 9.60 8.18
N ARG A 75 -2.13 10.57 7.30
CA ARG A 75 -3.14 11.64 7.53
C ARG A 75 -4.54 11.07 7.71
N ALA A 76 -4.87 10.03 6.95
CA ALA A 76 -6.17 9.36 7.03
C ALA A 76 -6.27 8.35 8.20
N HIS A 77 -5.22 8.17 9.00
CA HIS A 77 -5.13 7.11 10.02
C HIS A 77 -5.46 5.72 9.46
N GLY A 78 -5.00 5.46 8.24
CA GLY A 78 -5.22 4.24 7.50
C GLY A 78 -4.07 3.25 7.59
N SER A 79 -4.10 2.25 6.70
CA SER A 79 -3.04 1.26 6.54
C SER A 79 -2.50 1.29 5.12
N LEU A 80 -1.19 1.37 4.98
CA LEU A 80 -0.51 1.27 3.70
C LEU A 80 -0.23 -0.20 3.40
N THR A 81 -0.85 -0.72 2.35
CA THR A 81 -0.61 -2.08 1.89
C THR A 81 0.24 -2.07 0.63
N LEU A 82 1.35 -2.77 0.69
CA LEU A 82 2.28 -2.95 -0.42
C LEU A 82 2.29 -4.42 -0.85
N LEU A 83 2.15 -4.69 -2.14
CA LEU A 83 2.37 -6.01 -2.71
C LEU A 83 3.72 -6.01 -3.43
N TRP A 84 4.59 -6.92 -3.02
CA TRP A 84 5.89 -7.11 -3.62
C TRP A 84 6.10 -8.58 -3.95
N HIS A 85 6.29 -8.90 -5.21
CA HIS A 85 6.53 -10.28 -5.63
C HIS A 85 7.96 -10.71 -5.25
N ASN A 86 8.14 -11.96 -4.90
CA ASN A 86 9.45 -12.51 -4.56
C ASN A 86 10.47 -12.36 -5.71
N THR A 87 10.02 -12.43 -6.95
CA THR A 87 10.85 -12.21 -8.15
C THR A 87 11.39 -10.78 -8.22
N SER A 88 10.64 -9.81 -7.70
CA SER A 88 11.03 -8.40 -7.68
C SER A 88 11.96 -8.04 -6.51
N ALA A 89 12.22 -8.97 -5.61
CA ALA A 89 13.21 -8.83 -4.54
C ALA A 89 14.59 -9.42 -4.89
N THR A 90 14.79 -9.90 -6.12
CA THR A 90 16.04 -10.49 -6.59
C THR A 90 16.97 -9.44 -7.23
N PRO A 91 18.29 -9.72 -7.35
CA PRO A 91 19.21 -8.83 -8.05
C PRO A 91 18.86 -8.58 -9.53
N ARG A 92 18.07 -9.45 -10.14
CA ARG A 92 17.62 -9.35 -11.54
C ARG A 92 16.43 -8.40 -11.73
N ALA A 93 15.82 -7.96 -10.66
CA ALA A 93 14.63 -7.10 -10.71
C ALA A 93 14.95 -5.61 -10.90
N GLY A 94 16.17 -5.28 -11.33
CA GLY A 94 16.59 -3.89 -11.50
C GLY A 94 16.49 -3.09 -10.20
N TYR A 95 15.93 -1.89 -10.27
CA TYR A 95 15.82 -1.02 -9.08
C TYR A 95 14.78 -1.48 -8.05
N LEU A 96 13.88 -2.40 -8.38
CA LEU A 96 12.79 -2.79 -7.49
C LEU A 96 13.27 -3.39 -6.16
N LYS A 97 14.37 -4.14 -6.17
CA LYS A 97 14.98 -4.65 -4.93
C LYS A 97 15.45 -3.51 -4.02
N ASN A 98 16.13 -2.53 -4.59
CA ASN A 98 16.62 -1.37 -3.85
C ASN A 98 15.48 -0.50 -3.35
N LEU A 99 14.47 -0.26 -4.19
CA LEU A 99 13.25 0.44 -3.83
C LEU A 99 12.54 -0.21 -2.65
N TYR A 100 12.44 -1.55 -2.62
CA TYR A 100 11.87 -2.30 -1.51
C TYR A 100 12.59 -2.01 -0.18
N SER A 101 13.91 -2.16 -0.18
CA SER A 101 14.73 -1.92 1.01
C SER A 101 14.61 -0.48 1.52
N ARG A 102 14.66 0.49 0.62
CA ARG A 102 14.50 1.92 0.95
C ARG A 102 13.12 2.22 1.53
N THR A 103 12.08 1.62 0.95
CA THR A 103 10.71 1.78 1.43
C THR A 103 10.54 1.22 2.84
N LEU A 104 11.09 0.03 3.12
CA LEU A 104 11.01 -0.56 4.46
C LEU A 104 11.72 0.29 5.51
N VAL A 105 12.90 0.83 5.22
CA VAL A 105 13.63 1.72 6.13
C VAL A 105 12.82 2.98 6.41
N LEU A 106 12.29 3.63 5.37
CA LEU A 106 11.45 4.82 5.51
C LEU A 106 10.23 4.57 6.39
N LEU A 107 9.51 3.46 6.16
CA LEU A 107 8.29 3.15 6.92
C LEU A 107 8.60 2.78 8.36
N ALA A 108 9.72 2.08 8.63
CA ALA A 108 10.16 1.75 9.98
C ALA A 108 10.52 3.02 10.78
N ASP A 109 11.27 3.94 10.20
CA ASP A 109 11.65 5.20 10.84
C ASP A 109 10.43 6.07 11.12
N SER A 110 9.51 6.18 10.18
CA SER A 110 8.26 6.92 10.34
C SER A 110 7.37 6.35 11.45
N ALA A 111 7.28 5.02 11.55
CA ALA A 111 6.55 4.34 12.62
C ALA A 111 7.19 4.59 13.99
N TYR A 112 8.51 4.52 14.07
CA TYR A 112 9.27 4.77 15.30
C TYR A 112 9.09 6.22 15.80
N GLU A 113 9.17 7.20 14.91
CA GLU A 113 8.93 8.61 15.25
C GLU A 113 7.50 8.85 15.75
N SER A 114 6.51 8.20 15.14
CA SER A 114 5.11 8.30 15.56
C SER A 114 4.90 7.76 16.97
N LEU A 115 5.54 6.65 17.32
CA LEU A 115 5.50 6.08 18.66
C LEU A 115 6.16 6.99 19.72
N ARG A 116 7.26 7.67 19.35
CA ARG A 116 7.94 8.62 20.26
C ARG A 116 7.13 9.88 20.55
N ARG A 117 6.27 10.29 19.64
CA ARG A 117 5.43 11.49 19.78
C ARG A 117 4.13 11.26 20.54
N GLN A 118 3.78 10.00 20.83
CA GLN A 118 2.63 9.71 21.68
C GLN A 118 2.94 10.13 23.12
N PRO A 119 2.08 10.92 23.78
CA PRO A 119 2.29 11.25 25.20
C PRO A 119 2.27 9.95 25.98
N ARG A 120 3.29 9.76 26.81
CA ARG A 120 3.30 8.67 27.80
C ARG A 120 2.16 8.95 28.79
N GLY A 121 1.07 8.24 28.55
CA GLY A 121 -0.05 8.25 29.48
C GLY A 121 0.29 7.60 30.80
#